data_0614852ccdf412cef5953a845bd7d371
#
_entry.id   0614852ccdf412cef5953a845bd7d371
#
_cell.length_a   1.000
_cell.length_b   1.000
_cell.length_c   1.000
_cell.angle_alpha   90.00
_cell.angle_beta   90.00
_cell.angle_gamma   90.00
#
_symmetry.space_group_name_H-M   'P 1'
#
loop_
_entity.id
_entity.type
_entity.pdbx_description
1 polymer ?
#
loop_
_entity_poly.entity_id
_entity_poly.type
_entity_poly.pdbx_seq_one_letter_code
_entity_poly.pdbx_strand_id
1 'polypeptide(L)'
;MAVKILIKRKFKNSNMQAASRFVINNRSGAMRQPGYISSETLRSIEDKDTILVVSMWENIEAWEAWKNIEIRKANVAEFKDYLVGVAEYEHYSLGLPIE
;
A
#
# COMPACT_ATOMS: atom_id res chain seq x y z
N MET A 1 -2.06 -16.92 9.51
CA MET A 1 -3.10 -16.77 8.47
C MET A 1 -2.76 -15.59 7.58
N ALA A 2 -2.72 -15.82 6.28
CA ALA A 2 -2.40 -14.76 5.34
C ALA A 2 -3.47 -13.68 5.32
N VAL A 3 -3.02 -12.44 5.10
CA VAL A 3 -3.89 -11.28 5.06
C VAL A 3 -3.67 -10.49 3.79
N LYS A 4 -4.71 -9.79 3.34
CA LYS A 4 -4.60 -8.80 2.28
C LYS A 4 -4.87 -7.42 2.86
N ILE A 5 -4.00 -6.48 2.52
CA ILE A 5 -4.09 -5.10 2.98
C ILE A 5 -4.36 -4.23 1.76
N LEU A 6 -5.45 -3.50 1.82
CA LEU A 6 -5.83 -2.56 0.77
C LEU A 6 -5.46 -1.15 1.24
N ILE A 7 -4.70 -0.44 0.42
CA ILE A 7 -4.24 0.91 0.75
C ILE A 7 -4.66 1.83 -0.38
N LYS A 8 -5.58 2.74 -0.08
CA LYS A 8 -6.09 3.69 -1.06
C LYS A 8 -5.45 5.05 -0.81
N ARG A 9 -4.88 5.63 -1.86
CA ARG A 9 -4.30 6.97 -1.82
C ARG A 9 -4.74 7.77 -3.03
N LYS A 10 -4.85 9.09 -2.85
CA LYS A 10 -5.22 10.00 -3.91
C LYS A 10 -4.05 10.92 -4.19
N PHE A 11 -3.74 11.11 -5.47
CA PHE A 11 -2.65 11.99 -5.92
C PHE A 11 -3.22 13.24 -6.59
N LYS A 12 -2.61 14.38 -6.33
CA LYS A 12 -3.05 15.68 -6.86
C LYS A 12 -2.91 15.69 -8.38
N ASN A 13 -3.92 16.25 -9.04
CA ASN A 13 -3.88 16.55 -10.47
C ASN A 13 -3.54 15.33 -11.35
N SER A 14 -3.99 14.15 -10.95
CA SER A 14 -3.70 12.90 -11.67
C SER A 14 -2.22 12.72 -11.97
N ASN A 15 -1.35 13.11 -11.04
CA ASN A 15 0.09 13.03 -11.24
C ASN A 15 0.54 11.57 -11.11
N MET A 16 0.33 10.81 -12.19
CA MET A 16 0.65 9.39 -12.20
C MET A 16 2.14 9.11 -12.26
N GLN A 17 2.94 10.06 -12.70
CA GLN A 17 4.39 9.94 -12.67
C GLN A 17 4.88 9.90 -11.21
N ALA A 18 4.39 10.81 -10.38
CA ALA A 18 4.70 10.81 -8.94
C ALA A 18 4.14 9.56 -8.27
N ALA A 19 2.91 9.17 -8.60
CA ALA A 19 2.28 7.97 -8.05
C ALA A 19 3.10 6.72 -8.38
N SER A 20 3.57 6.61 -9.61
CA SER A 20 4.38 5.48 -10.06
C SER A 20 5.68 5.37 -9.28
N ARG A 21 6.39 6.48 -9.10
CA ARG A 21 7.64 6.49 -8.32
C ARG A 21 7.39 6.13 -6.86
N PHE A 22 6.32 6.67 -6.29
CA PHE A 22 5.93 6.36 -4.92
C PHE A 22 5.69 4.87 -4.72
N VAL A 23 4.89 4.27 -5.62
CA VAL A 23 4.53 2.85 -5.53
C VAL A 23 5.76 1.95 -5.73
N ILE A 24 6.62 2.28 -6.70
CA ILE A 24 7.84 1.51 -6.95
C ILE A 24 8.75 1.53 -5.72
N ASN A 25 8.95 2.69 -5.12
CA ASN A 25 9.79 2.83 -3.93
C ASN A 25 9.22 2.02 -2.76
N ASN A 26 7.91 2.10 -2.53
CA ASN A 26 7.26 1.35 -1.47
C ASN A 26 7.38 -0.16 -1.69
N ARG A 27 7.11 -0.61 -2.91
CA ARG A 27 7.20 -2.04 -3.23
C ARG A 27 8.61 -2.56 -3.03
N SER A 28 9.61 -1.80 -3.48
CA SER A 28 11.02 -2.18 -3.28
C SER A 28 11.36 -2.43 -1.82
N GLY A 29 10.87 -1.57 -0.94
CA GLY A 29 11.08 -1.74 0.49
C GLY A 29 10.30 -2.91 1.07
N ALA A 30 9.03 -3.03 0.67
CA ALA A 30 8.15 -4.08 1.18
C ALA A 30 8.65 -5.47 0.80
N MET A 31 9.15 -5.64 -0.41
CA MET A 31 9.64 -6.93 -0.91
C MET A 31 10.79 -7.50 -0.09
N ARG A 32 11.49 -6.66 0.65
CA ARG A 32 12.61 -7.07 1.50
C ARG A 32 12.17 -7.48 2.90
N GLN A 33 10.90 -7.30 3.22
CA GLN A 33 10.43 -7.53 4.59
C GLN A 33 10.00 -8.98 4.80
N PRO A 34 10.28 -9.53 6.00
CA PRO A 34 9.78 -10.86 6.34
C PRO A 34 8.25 -10.90 6.24
N GLY A 35 7.73 -11.95 5.65
CA GLY A 35 6.29 -12.15 5.54
C GLY A 35 5.61 -11.49 4.36
N TYR A 36 6.35 -10.72 3.55
CA TYR A 36 5.80 -10.19 2.30
C TYR A 36 5.55 -11.33 1.31
N ILE A 37 4.37 -11.33 0.69
CA ILE A 37 4.04 -12.35 -0.31
C ILE A 37 3.95 -11.72 -1.70
N SER A 38 3.10 -10.72 -1.88
CA SER A 38 2.87 -10.11 -3.19
C SER A 38 2.16 -8.77 -3.04
N SER A 39 2.16 -8.00 -4.13
CA SER A 39 1.33 -6.80 -4.19
C SER A 39 0.99 -6.50 -5.65
N GLU A 40 -0.10 -5.78 -5.82
CA GLU A 40 -0.49 -5.25 -7.12
C GLU A 40 -1.02 -3.83 -6.93
N THR A 41 -0.90 -3.04 -7.99
CA THR A 41 -1.33 -1.65 -7.98
C THR A 41 -2.44 -1.47 -9.00
N LEU A 42 -3.53 -0.84 -8.55
CA LEU A 42 -4.70 -0.58 -9.37
C LEU A 42 -4.97 0.92 -9.41
N ARG A 43 -5.46 1.39 -10.53
CA ARG A 43 -5.90 2.78 -10.65
C ARG A 43 -7.42 2.78 -10.80
N SER A 44 -8.09 3.63 -10.05
CA SER A 44 -9.55 3.74 -10.13
C SER A 44 -9.98 4.18 -11.52
N ILE A 45 -11.01 3.54 -12.07
CA ILE A 45 -11.60 3.96 -13.34
C ILE A 45 -12.49 5.17 -13.11
N GLU A 46 -13.18 5.21 -11.96
CA GLU A 46 -14.13 6.27 -11.60
C GLU A 46 -13.44 7.54 -11.14
N ASP A 47 -12.31 7.40 -10.44
CA ASP A 47 -11.54 8.55 -9.94
C ASP A 47 -10.07 8.35 -10.32
N LYS A 48 -9.64 8.96 -11.40
CA LYS A 48 -8.31 8.78 -11.96
C LYS A 48 -7.18 9.25 -11.06
N ASP A 49 -7.48 10.02 -10.02
CA ASP A 49 -6.50 10.45 -9.03
C ASP A 49 -6.23 9.37 -7.97
N THR A 50 -7.06 8.34 -7.90
CA THR A 50 -7.01 7.33 -6.85
C THR A 50 -6.28 6.07 -7.29
N ILE A 51 -5.32 5.67 -6.44
CA ILE A 51 -4.55 4.43 -6.60
C ILE A 51 -4.87 3.51 -5.43
N LEU A 52 -5.09 2.25 -5.73
CA LEU A 52 -5.28 1.20 -4.74
C LEU A 52 -4.12 0.20 -4.83
N VAL A 53 -3.40 0.02 -3.74
CA VAL A 53 -2.40 -1.03 -3.63
C VAL A 53 -3.00 -2.17 -2.83
N VAL A 54 -2.97 -3.37 -3.40
CA VAL A 54 -3.41 -4.58 -2.72
C VAL A 54 -2.16 -5.39 -2.42
N SER A 55 -1.80 -5.50 -1.14
CA SER A 55 -0.63 -6.27 -0.73
C SER A 55 -1.06 -7.48 0.08
N MET A 56 -0.26 -8.55 -0.02
CA MET A 56 -0.53 -9.80 0.68
C MET A 56 0.63 -10.13 1.58
N TRP A 57 0.34 -10.50 2.82
CA TRP A 57 1.33 -10.78 3.86
C TRP A 57 1.00 -12.10 4.55
N GLU A 58 2.01 -12.77 5.07
CA GLU A 58 1.83 -14.05 5.76
C GLU A 58 0.93 -13.94 6.98
N ASN A 59 0.98 -12.78 7.66
CA ASN A 59 0.13 -12.50 8.83
C ASN A 59 0.06 -10.99 9.04
N ILE A 60 -0.83 -10.58 9.95
CA ILE A 60 -1.04 -9.14 10.21
C ILE A 60 0.18 -8.51 10.89
N GLU A 61 0.92 -9.27 11.70
CA GLU A 61 2.10 -8.77 12.39
C GLU A 61 3.19 -8.35 11.40
N ALA A 62 3.37 -9.12 10.33
CA ALA A 62 4.33 -8.78 9.27
C ALA A 62 3.96 -7.46 8.60
N TRP A 63 2.68 -7.26 8.31
CA TRP A 63 2.19 -5.99 7.76
C TRP A 63 2.42 -4.84 8.73
N GLU A 64 2.09 -5.02 10.00
CA GLU A 64 2.23 -3.95 10.98
C GLU A 64 3.69 -3.56 11.19
N ALA A 65 4.60 -4.53 11.15
CA ALA A 65 6.04 -4.24 11.22
C ALA A 65 6.47 -3.39 10.03
N TRP A 66 6.05 -3.72 8.81
CA TRP A 66 6.35 -2.93 7.62
C TRP A 66 5.71 -1.54 7.69
N LYS A 67 4.46 -1.47 8.12
CA LYS A 67 3.74 -0.18 8.20
C LYS A 67 4.50 0.84 9.04
N ASN A 68 5.17 0.39 10.08
CA ASN A 68 5.82 1.26 11.05
C ASN A 68 7.32 1.45 10.81
N ILE A 69 7.88 0.88 9.75
CA ILE A 69 9.31 0.96 9.47
C ILE A 69 9.68 2.35 8.92
N GLU A 70 10.84 2.86 9.32
CA GLU A 70 11.26 4.22 9.00
C GLU A 70 11.36 4.49 7.50
N ILE A 71 11.86 3.54 6.73
CA ILE A 71 12.02 3.72 5.29
C ILE A 71 10.66 3.93 4.59
N ARG A 72 9.61 3.27 5.09
CA ARG A 72 8.26 3.44 4.56
C ARG A 72 7.72 4.82 4.90
N LYS A 73 7.92 5.24 6.14
CA LYS A 73 7.49 6.57 6.60
C LYS A 73 8.21 7.67 5.84
N ALA A 74 9.50 7.49 5.59
CA ALA A 74 10.30 8.45 4.82
C ALA A 74 9.79 8.58 3.38
N ASN A 75 9.41 7.47 2.75
CA ASN A 75 8.86 7.51 1.40
C ASN A 75 7.54 8.28 1.35
N VAL A 76 6.65 8.04 2.33
CA VAL A 76 5.39 8.79 2.42
C VAL A 76 5.67 10.28 2.60
N ALA A 77 6.61 10.62 3.48
CA ALA A 77 6.97 12.02 3.74
C ALA A 77 7.54 12.70 2.49
N GLU A 78 8.36 11.99 1.72
CA GLU A 78 8.95 12.52 0.50
C GLU A 78 7.89 12.91 -0.54
N PHE A 79 6.80 12.15 -0.62
CA PHE A 79 5.76 12.38 -1.61
C PHE A 79 4.55 13.13 -1.09
N LYS A 80 4.60 13.66 0.13
CA LYS A 80 3.41 14.25 0.76
C LYS A 80 2.80 15.40 -0.03
N ASP A 81 3.63 16.16 -0.76
CA ASP A 81 3.15 17.31 -1.54
C ASP A 81 2.34 16.88 -2.77
N TYR A 82 2.45 15.63 -3.17
CA TYR A 82 1.70 15.05 -4.28
C TYR A 82 0.44 14.32 -3.82
N LEU A 83 0.27 14.13 -2.51
CA LEU A 83 -0.84 13.37 -1.94
C LEU A 83 -1.97 14.28 -1.49
N VAL A 84 -3.21 13.79 -1.60
CA VAL A 84 -4.40 14.46 -1.11
C VAL A 84 -4.91 13.68 0.10
N GLY A 85 -4.91 14.33 1.26
CA GLY A 85 -5.42 13.72 2.48
C GLY A 85 -4.54 12.58 2.99
N VAL A 86 -5.14 11.67 3.73
CA VAL A 86 -4.45 10.53 4.32
C VAL A 86 -4.84 9.24 3.62
N ALA A 87 -3.96 8.23 3.71
CA ALA A 87 -4.25 6.92 3.16
C ALA A 87 -5.40 6.26 3.92
N GLU A 88 -6.23 5.52 3.17
CA GLU A 88 -7.29 4.69 3.75
C GLU A 88 -6.85 3.25 3.71
N TYR A 89 -6.99 2.55 4.83
CA TYR A 89 -6.55 1.18 4.99
C TYR A 89 -7.73 0.24 5.22
N GLU A 90 -7.69 -0.91 4.56
CA GLU A 90 -8.62 -2.01 4.85
C GLU A 90 -7.81 -3.28 5.02
N HIS A 91 -8.21 -4.11 5.98
CA HIS A 91 -7.49 -5.32 6.34
C HIS A 91 -8.43 -6.52 6.23
N TYR A 92 -8.03 -7.53 5.47
CA TYR A 92 -8.83 -8.72 5.25
C TYR A 92 -8.00 -9.97 5.49
N SER A 93 -8.59 -10.98 6.11
CA SER A 93 -7.97 -12.29 6.18
C SER A 93 -8.38 -13.10 4.96
N LEU A 94 -7.51 -14.01 4.54
CA LEU A 94 -7.80 -14.86 3.40
C LEU A 94 -8.80 -15.95 3.81
N GLY A 95 -9.78 -16.17 2.94
CA GLY A 95 -10.79 -17.20 3.14
C GLY A 95 -11.79 -16.88 4.24
N LEU A 96 -12.66 -17.84 4.50
CA LEU A 96 -13.67 -17.73 5.54
C LEU A 96 -13.32 -18.70 6.66
N PRO A 97 -13.60 -18.33 7.93
CA PRO A 97 -13.38 -19.29 9.01
C PRO A 97 -14.31 -20.48 8.85
N ILE A 98 -13.78 -21.66 9.18
CA ILE A 98 -14.54 -22.90 9.19
C ILE A 98 -14.79 -23.23 10.65
N GLU A 99 -16.02 -23.18 11.06
CA GLU A 99 -16.41 -23.40 12.44
C GLU A 99 -17.05 -24.77 12.60
#